data_6a62290921a26aa3d5cde1658444c96b
#
_entry.id   6a62290921a26aa3d5cde1658444c96b
#
_cell.length_a   1.000
_cell.length_b   1.000
_cell.length_c   1.000
_cell.angle_alpha   90.00
_cell.angle_beta   90.00
_cell.angle_gamma   90.00
#
_symmetry.space_group_name_H-M   'P 1'
#
loop_
_entity.id
_entity.type
_entity.pdbx_description
1 polymer ?
#
loop_
_entity_poly.entity_id
_entity_poly.type
_entity_poly.pdbx_seq_one_letter_code
_entity_poly.pdbx_strand_id
1 'polypeptide(L)'
;MGTELPDRKGNRLKGYDYSARGVHFVTICTQNRVCNLGSVVGADARIGPHDGLNPDVHIELSPLGRIAEQALLQMDGLLHYVIMPNHIHFLVGIQPKADGTMQASSPTNIGSVYRNRQGLSPAR
;
A
#
# COMPACT_ATOMS: atom_id res chain seq x y z
N MET A 1 21.51 24.83 23.57
CA MET A 1 21.75 23.39 23.59
C MET A 1 20.91 22.77 22.48
N GLY A 2 21.53 22.44 21.38
CA GLY A 2 20.85 21.73 20.30
C GLY A 2 20.63 20.28 20.72
N THR A 3 19.41 19.85 20.85
CA THR A 3 19.08 18.44 20.78
C THR A 3 19.41 17.98 19.37
N GLU A 4 20.60 17.43 19.20
CA GLU A 4 20.97 16.78 17.97
C GLU A 4 20.01 15.61 17.76
N LEU A 5 19.10 15.76 16.80
CA LEU A 5 18.20 14.67 16.44
C LEU A 5 19.04 13.49 15.96
N PRO A 6 18.76 12.28 16.43
CA PRO A 6 19.51 11.11 15.99
C PRO A 6 19.46 11.00 14.47
N ASP A 7 20.62 10.89 13.86
CA ASP A 7 20.75 10.68 12.42
C ASP A 7 19.96 9.44 12.01
N ARG A 8 18.92 9.65 11.24
CA ARG A 8 18.10 8.54 10.74
C ARG A 8 18.88 7.79 9.69
N LYS A 9 19.16 6.54 9.98
CA LYS A 9 19.70 5.63 8.98
C LYS A 9 18.85 5.72 7.71
N GLY A 10 19.47 6.03 6.58
CA GLY A 10 18.79 6.14 5.31
C GLY A 10 18.05 4.85 4.98
N ASN A 11 16.76 4.94 4.70
CA ASN A 11 15.92 3.79 4.33
C ASN A 11 16.19 3.31 2.90
N ARG A 12 17.00 4.04 2.15
CA ARG A 12 17.34 3.71 0.77
C ARG A 12 18.65 2.94 0.73
N LEU A 13 18.66 1.87 -0.04
CA LEU A 13 19.87 1.11 -0.30
C LEU A 13 20.86 1.95 -1.11
N LYS A 14 22.05 2.14 -0.53
CA LYS A 14 23.09 2.97 -1.14
C LYS A 14 23.58 2.31 -2.45
N GLY A 15 23.56 3.08 -3.54
CA GLY A 15 24.00 2.60 -4.85
C GLY A 15 22.95 1.79 -5.61
N TYR A 16 21.75 1.60 -5.08
CA TYR A 16 20.67 0.95 -5.80
C TYR A 16 19.92 1.96 -6.68
N ASP A 17 19.77 1.64 -7.94
CA ASP A 17 19.00 2.45 -8.88
C ASP A 17 17.50 2.13 -8.78
N TYR A 18 16.77 2.96 -8.04
CA TYR A 18 15.32 2.82 -7.88
C TYR A 18 14.54 3.17 -9.16
N SER A 19 15.20 3.72 -10.16
CA SER A 19 14.59 4.01 -11.45
C SER A 19 14.71 2.84 -12.44
N ALA A 20 15.49 1.83 -12.10
CA ALA A 20 15.63 0.64 -12.92
C ALA A 20 14.32 -0.15 -12.99
N ARG A 21 14.15 -0.89 -14.08
CA ARG A 21 13.03 -1.81 -14.24
C ARG A 21 12.96 -2.78 -13.06
N GLY A 22 11.78 -2.89 -12.47
CA GLY A 22 11.58 -3.81 -11.36
C GLY A 22 10.26 -3.60 -10.65
N VAL A 23 10.04 -4.40 -9.63
CA VAL A 23 8.91 -4.29 -8.72
C VAL A 23 9.43 -3.86 -7.35
N HIS A 24 8.85 -2.83 -6.81
CA HIS A 24 9.22 -2.30 -5.51
C HIS A 24 8.08 -2.53 -4.51
N PHE A 25 8.45 -3.06 -3.35
CA PHE A 25 7.56 -3.14 -2.20
C PHE A 25 7.73 -1.88 -1.35
N VAL A 26 6.65 -1.16 -1.14
CA VAL A 26 6.66 0.11 -0.41
C VAL A 26 5.76 0.00 0.82
N THR A 27 6.24 0.54 1.92
CA THR A 27 5.47 0.67 3.16
C THR A 27 5.41 2.14 3.56
N ILE A 28 4.20 2.63 3.81
CA ILE A 28 3.95 3.96 4.34
C ILE A 28 3.25 3.81 5.68
N CYS A 29 3.81 4.40 6.72
CA CYS A 29 3.20 4.43 8.04
C CYS A 29 2.60 5.80 8.33
N THR A 30 1.50 5.82 9.07
CA THR A 30 0.95 7.05 9.60
C THR A 30 1.90 7.65 10.63
N GLN A 31 1.82 8.96 10.81
CA GLN A 31 2.60 9.63 11.85
C GLN A 31 2.23 9.09 13.22
N ASN A 32 3.23 8.77 14.04
CA ASN A 32 3.06 8.17 15.37
C ASN A 32 2.24 6.86 15.38
N ARG A 33 2.10 6.21 14.21
CA ARG A 33 1.34 4.96 14.04
C ARG A 33 -0.12 5.06 14.49
N VAL A 34 -0.71 6.21 14.34
CA VAL A 34 -2.12 6.43 14.66
C VAL A 34 -3.02 5.65 13.70
N CYS A 35 -3.98 4.91 14.23
CA CYS A 35 -4.94 4.13 13.43
C CYS A 35 -6.04 5.03 12.86
N ASN A 36 -5.68 5.89 11.92
CA ASN A 36 -6.60 6.85 11.30
C ASN A 36 -6.99 6.53 9.85
N LEU A 37 -6.47 5.43 9.30
CA LEU A 37 -6.81 4.99 7.94
C LEU A 37 -8.02 4.07 7.90
N GLY A 38 -8.35 3.44 9.01
CA GLY A 38 -9.47 2.52 9.09
C GLY A 38 -9.49 1.74 10.39
N SER A 39 -10.40 0.79 10.47
CA SER A 39 -10.53 -0.11 11.61
C SER A 39 -10.77 -1.54 11.15
N VAL A 40 -10.37 -2.51 11.97
CA VAL A 40 -10.66 -3.91 11.73
C VAL A 40 -12.10 -4.17 12.18
N VAL A 41 -12.92 -4.71 11.29
CA VAL A 41 -14.33 -5.02 11.52
C VAL A 41 -14.52 -6.53 11.34
N GLY A 42 -15.47 -7.10 12.06
CA GLY A 42 -15.79 -8.52 11.97
C GLY A 42 -14.92 -9.43 12.83
N ALA A 43 -13.90 -8.89 13.52
CA ALA A 43 -13.15 -9.63 14.51
C ALA A 43 -13.94 -9.68 15.82
N ASP A 44 -14.60 -10.80 16.10
CA ASP A 44 -15.20 -11.00 17.41
C ASP A 44 -14.09 -11.11 18.46
N ALA A 45 -14.29 -10.47 19.60
CA ALA A 45 -13.35 -10.51 20.73
C ALA A 45 -13.16 -11.92 21.33
N ARG A 46 -13.93 -12.88 20.89
CA ARG A 46 -13.82 -14.29 21.27
C ARG A 46 -12.89 -15.04 20.33
N ILE A 47 -11.63 -14.69 20.35
CA ILE A 47 -10.64 -15.40 19.54
C ILE A 47 -10.29 -16.69 20.27
N GLY A 48 -10.96 -17.77 19.87
CA GLY A 48 -10.46 -19.13 20.11
C GLY A 48 -9.35 -19.48 19.10
N PRO A 49 -8.67 -20.60 19.25
CA PRO A 49 -7.72 -21.08 18.24
C PRO A 49 -8.43 -21.17 16.91
N HIS A 50 -7.87 -20.48 15.91
CA HIS A 50 -8.50 -20.32 14.62
C HIS A 50 -8.41 -21.58 13.77
N ASP A 51 -9.53 -22.16 13.50
CA ASP A 51 -9.70 -23.24 12.53
C ASP A 51 -10.04 -22.68 11.14
N GLY A 52 -9.45 -21.57 10.78
CA GLY A 52 -9.69 -21.05 9.45
C GLY A 52 -10.03 -19.57 9.40
N LEU A 53 -9.95 -19.04 8.20
CA LEU A 53 -10.26 -17.69 7.84
C LEU A 53 -11.69 -17.32 8.24
N ASN A 54 -11.85 -16.39 9.16
CA ASN A 54 -13.14 -15.75 9.36
C ASN A 54 -13.40 -14.85 8.16
N PRO A 55 -14.34 -15.19 7.27
CA PRO A 55 -14.57 -14.44 6.04
C PRO A 55 -15.10 -13.02 6.27
N ASP A 56 -15.57 -12.74 7.46
CA ASP A 56 -16.17 -11.47 7.81
C ASP A 56 -15.15 -10.43 8.31
N VAL A 57 -13.92 -10.84 8.59
CA VAL A 57 -12.88 -9.92 9.04
C VAL A 57 -12.36 -9.10 7.86
N HIS A 58 -12.53 -7.81 7.92
CA HIS A 58 -12.05 -6.87 6.90
C HIS A 58 -11.68 -5.52 7.52
N ILE A 59 -11.00 -4.72 6.72
CA ILE A 59 -10.68 -3.33 7.10
C ILE A 59 -11.77 -2.42 6.54
N GLU A 60 -12.46 -1.72 7.42
CA GLU A 60 -13.34 -0.63 7.04
C GLU A 60 -12.54 0.66 6.99
N LEU A 61 -12.43 1.25 5.80
CA LEU A 61 -11.64 2.46 5.59
C LEU A 61 -12.35 3.69 6.16
N SER A 62 -11.58 4.50 6.88
CA SER A 62 -12.00 5.85 7.26
C SER A 62 -12.08 6.77 6.02
N PRO A 63 -12.65 7.98 6.13
CA PRO A 63 -12.59 8.96 5.04
C PRO A 63 -11.16 9.23 4.56
N LEU A 64 -10.18 9.29 5.49
CA LEU A 64 -8.78 9.43 5.16
C LEU A 64 -8.24 8.20 4.43
N GLY A 65 -8.60 7.00 4.88
CA GLY A 65 -8.23 5.74 4.21
C GLY A 65 -8.75 5.66 2.79
N ARG A 66 -9.97 6.13 2.55
CA ARG A 66 -10.56 6.18 1.19
C ARG A 66 -9.83 7.16 0.28
N ILE A 67 -9.41 8.31 0.80
CA ILE A 67 -8.58 9.27 0.06
C ILE A 67 -7.24 8.63 -0.32
N ALA A 68 -6.61 7.93 0.62
CA ALA A 68 -5.37 7.22 0.38
C ALA A 68 -5.54 6.13 -0.69
N GLU A 69 -6.64 5.38 -0.63
CA GLU A 69 -6.97 4.36 -1.64
C GLU A 69 -7.13 4.96 -3.03
N GLN A 70 -7.87 6.05 -3.15
CA GLN A 70 -8.05 6.75 -4.42
C GLN A 70 -6.71 7.23 -4.99
N ALA A 71 -5.83 7.75 -4.14
CA ALA A 71 -4.50 8.18 -4.56
C ALA A 71 -3.66 6.98 -5.06
N LEU A 72 -3.72 5.84 -4.38
CA LEU A 72 -3.07 4.61 -4.84
C LEU A 72 -3.61 4.14 -6.19
N LEU A 73 -4.92 4.18 -6.36
CA LEU A 73 -5.57 3.71 -7.60
C LEU A 73 -5.25 4.59 -8.81
N GLN A 74 -4.81 5.82 -8.59
CA GLN A 74 -4.34 6.72 -9.65
C GLN A 74 -2.85 6.55 -9.95
N MET A 75 -2.14 5.78 -9.14
CA MET A 75 -0.72 5.56 -9.31
C MET A 75 -0.44 4.64 -10.49
N ASP A 76 0.35 5.11 -11.44
CA ASP A 76 0.82 4.28 -12.54
C ASP A 76 1.74 3.17 -12.01
N GLY A 77 1.54 1.98 -12.54
CA GLY A 77 2.35 0.83 -12.15
C GLY A 77 1.93 0.13 -10.85
N LEU A 78 0.86 0.55 -10.23
CA LEU A 78 0.33 -0.13 -9.04
C LEU A 78 -0.06 -1.57 -9.39
N LEU A 79 0.58 -2.54 -8.72
CA LEU A 79 0.32 -3.96 -8.93
C LEU A 79 -0.61 -4.52 -7.87
N HIS A 80 -0.36 -4.19 -6.63
CA HIS A 80 -1.14 -4.67 -5.48
C HIS A 80 -1.01 -3.70 -4.31
N TYR A 81 -2.00 -3.66 -3.45
CA TYR A 81 -1.95 -2.86 -2.23
C TYR A 81 -2.81 -3.45 -1.13
N VAL A 82 -2.50 -3.06 0.09
CA VAL A 82 -3.34 -3.28 1.27
C VAL A 82 -3.26 -2.05 2.17
N ILE A 83 -4.40 -1.60 2.64
CA ILE A 83 -4.49 -0.49 3.60
C ILE A 83 -4.86 -1.07 4.95
N MET A 84 -3.94 -0.92 5.90
CA MET A 84 -4.13 -1.28 7.30
C MET A 84 -4.49 -0.03 8.11
N PRO A 85 -4.98 -0.17 9.35
CA PRO A 85 -5.40 1.01 10.12
C PRO A 85 -4.33 2.10 10.28
N ASN A 86 -3.07 1.74 10.35
CA ASN A 86 -1.96 2.67 10.61
C ASN A 86 -0.82 2.61 9.61
N HIS A 87 -0.97 1.84 8.53
CA HIS A 87 0.04 1.75 7.48
C HIS A 87 -0.55 1.22 6.17
N ILE A 88 0.19 1.39 5.12
CA ILE A 88 -0.16 0.93 3.77
C ILE A 88 1.03 0.16 3.22
N HIS A 89 0.77 -0.99 2.63
CA HIS A 89 1.73 -1.70 1.80
C HIS A 89 1.27 -1.71 0.35
N PHE A 90 2.18 -1.52 -0.56
CA PHE A 90 1.86 -1.69 -1.98
C PHE A 90 3.07 -2.12 -2.79
N LEU A 91 2.78 -2.76 -3.91
CA LEU A 91 3.75 -3.13 -4.93
C LEU A 91 3.57 -2.20 -6.12
N VAL A 92 4.65 -1.62 -6.56
CA VAL A 92 4.67 -0.80 -7.77
C VAL A 92 5.71 -1.34 -8.75
N GLY A 93 5.27 -1.55 -9.99
CA GLY A 93 6.14 -1.94 -11.10
C GLY A 93 6.68 -0.71 -11.82
N ILE A 94 7.97 -0.67 -12.03
CA ILE A 94 8.63 0.39 -12.78
C ILE A 94 9.16 -0.20 -14.08
N GLN A 95 8.81 0.44 -15.20
CA GLN A 95 9.36 0.10 -16.51
C GLN A 95 9.98 1.35 -17.12
N PRO A 96 11.26 1.30 -17.51
CA PRO A 96 11.86 2.40 -18.22
C PRO A 96 11.17 2.58 -19.57
N LYS A 97 10.89 3.82 -19.93
CA LYS A 97 10.43 4.15 -21.28
C LYS A 97 11.55 3.90 -22.29
N ALA A 98 11.15 3.57 -23.51
CA ALA A 98 12.09 3.38 -24.62
C ALA A 98 12.89 4.64 -24.97
N ASP A 99 12.44 5.80 -24.56
CA ASP A 99 13.10 7.10 -24.74
C ASP A 99 13.99 7.52 -23.55
N GLY A 100 14.19 6.61 -22.58
CA GLY A 100 14.97 6.91 -21.38
C GLY A 100 14.21 7.62 -20.28
N THR A 101 12.95 7.98 -20.48
CA THR A 101 12.11 8.52 -19.42
C THR A 101 11.43 7.39 -18.64
N MET A 102 11.30 7.57 -17.35
CA MET A 102 10.63 6.59 -16.50
C MET A 102 9.12 6.64 -16.72
N GLN A 103 8.54 5.50 -17.06
CA GLN A 103 7.09 5.34 -17.05
C GLN A 103 6.73 4.16 -16.18
N ALA A 104 5.89 4.39 -15.21
CA ALA A 104 5.27 3.31 -14.48
C ALA A 104 4.43 2.45 -15.45
N SER A 105 4.43 1.14 -15.26
CA SER A 105 3.59 0.26 -16.07
C SER A 105 2.13 0.65 -15.91
N SER A 106 1.39 0.68 -16.99
CA SER A 106 -0.02 1.03 -16.95
C SER A 106 -0.78 0.09 -16.00
N PRO A 107 -1.57 0.63 -15.08
CA PRO A 107 -2.35 -0.18 -14.15
C PRO A 107 -3.55 -0.87 -14.80
N THR A 108 -3.78 -0.66 -16.09
CA THR A 108 -5.03 -0.96 -16.76
C THR A 108 -5.47 -2.42 -16.66
N ASN A 109 -4.53 -3.36 -16.74
CA ASN A 109 -4.86 -4.77 -16.72
C ASN A 109 -4.61 -5.44 -15.37
N ILE A 110 -3.45 -5.20 -14.79
CA ILE A 110 -3.02 -5.87 -13.55
C ILE A 110 -3.78 -5.31 -12.34
N GLY A 111 -3.91 -4.01 -12.23
CA GLY A 111 -4.66 -3.37 -11.16
C GLY A 111 -6.14 -3.75 -11.14
N SER A 112 -6.74 -3.92 -12.30
CA SER A 112 -8.13 -4.36 -12.43
C SER A 112 -8.32 -5.80 -11.93
N VAL A 113 -7.40 -6.70 -12.27
CA VAL A 113 -7.43 -8.10 -11.83
C VAL A 113 -7.30 -8.19 -10.32
N TYR A 114 -6.39 -7.44 -9.73
CA TYR A 114 -6.21 -7.46 -8.28
C TYR A 114 -7.39 -6.85 -7.53
N ARG A 115 -7.99 -5.79 -8.05
CA ARG A 115 -9.21 -5.21 -7.48
C ARG A 115 -10.35 -6.22 -7.45
N ASN A 116 -10.55 -6.95 -8.52
CA ASN A 116 -11.59 -7.97 -8.59
C ASN A 116 -11.34 -9.12 -7.59
N ARG A 117 -10.09 -9.52 -7.39
CA ARG A 117 -9.74 -10.56 -6.42
C ARG A 117 -9.97 -10.14 -4.98
N GLN A 118 -9.88 -8.87 -4.69
CA GLN A 118 -10.12 -8.33 -3.35
C GLN A 118 -11.59 -7.95 -3.10
N GLY A 119 -12.46 -8.25 -4.04
CA GLY A 119 -13.88 -7.87 -3.93
C GLY A 119 -14.13 -6.37 -4.04
N LEU A 120 -13.11 -5.61 -4.40
CA LEU A 120 -13.24 -4.19 -4.67
C LEU A 120 -13.86 -4.02 -6.05
N SER A 121 -15.10 -3.61 -6.09
CA SER A 121 -15.72 -3.24 -7.34
C SER A 121 -14.94 -2.09 -7.97
N PRO A 122 -14.61 -2.15 -9.27
CA PRO A 122 -14.02 -1.01 -9.92
C PRO A 122 -14.97 0.17 -9.74
N ALA A 123 -14.46 1.25 -9.18
CA ALA A 123 -15.21 2.50 -9.11
C ALA A 123 -15.53 2.92 -10.55
N ARG A 124 -16.77 3.06 -10.82
CA ARG A 124 -17.25 3.53 -12.11
C ARG A 124 -17.31 5.03 -12.15
#